data_75da39d0fdb6081feaf06615856ab361
#
_entry.id   75da39d0fdb6081feaf06615856ab361
#
_cell.length_a   1.000
_cell.length_b   1.000
_cell.length_c   1.000
_cell.angle_alpha   90.00
_cell.angle_beta   90.00
_cell.angle_gamma   90.00
#
_symmetry.space_group_name_H-M   'P 1'
#
loop_
_entity.id
_entity.type
_entity.pdbx_description
1 polymer ?
#
loop_
_entity_poly.entity_id
_entity_poly.type
_entity_poly.pdbx_seq_one_letter_code
_entity_poly.pdbx_strand_id
1 'polypeptide(L)'
;MILRLFSYQRLFLAKGLFFSFLFLFIASFALADEFDDLFSDVETKEASPEKKSLWRDLLNNSNFKFTLRSMTQYENPSPRKGLDDKSQFVDGRLNYDTKLKRGMNLLSLAMWFEYGNQKDTYKGIGDFPEDRDDHRRIVEFNEFNWVGSWDNFDLTIGKKVFKMGISTLYSPSDRISPKDFNDPLNPKELGTWLSQIDVFKGDTTFTFAVIPFFTPLKRPPTNSRWSGTGESSNSIESLIPNNLPSSTSVEEFPDRTLENIQALLRVKTTVKGWDFFLAAFHGPNFFPVLAANSPINFRTEQVRVGNYSIGFSTTYKKFEFHGEALYQLAYASKDDNYLNYVFGSTLTMDKRVKRIGLEQIDLTAEFSKEKITAKQTHSDFVVSSEESRAARDIILTRIIFKYSENLRMAAGFNFDFDERGHFETAGFEYKMAPGLIFKMHTEFINGKKDTHYGQFRENDRLVTALEYSF
;
A
#
# COMPACT_ATOMS: atom_id res chain seq x y z
N MET A 1 -9.84 34.73 -17.44
CA MET A 1 -10.37 35.20 -16.15
C MET A 1 -11.46 34.28 -15.57
N ILE A 2 -12.35 33.73 -16.38
CA ILE A 2 -13.44 32.81 -15.92
C ILE A 2 -12.94 31.44 -15.46
N LEU A 3 -11.90 30.88 -16.07
CA LEU A 3 -11.31 29.58 -15.69
C LEU A 3 -10.59 29.58 -14.32
N ARG A 4 -10.12 30.74 -13.82
CA ARG A 4 -9.54 30.86 -12.49
C ARG A 4 -10.60 30.91 -11.35
N LEU A 5 -11.82 31.33 -11.65
CA LEU A 5 -12.93 31.32 -10.70
C LEU A 5 -13.43 29.89 -10.40
N PHE A 6 -13.41 29.01 -11.38
CA PHE A 6 -13.82 27.59 -11.20
C PHE A 6 -12.84 26.77 -10.34
N SER A 7 -11.53 27.08 -10.39
CA SER A 7 -10.54 26.41 -9.53
C SER A 7 -10.67 26.84 -8.06
N TYR A 8 -11.00 28.11 -7.80
CA TYR A 8 -11.23 28.61 -6.44
C TYR A 8 -12.52 28.07 -5.83
N GLN A 9 -13.59 27.90 -6.62
CA GLN A 9 -14.85 27.31 -6.13
C GLN A 9 -14.70 25.84 -5.74
N ARG A 10 -13.91 25.05 -6.47
CA ARG A 10 -13.63 23.65 -6.09
C ARG A 10 -12.79 23.53 -4.82
N LEU A 11 -11.83 24.45 -4.62
CA LEU A 11 -11.02 24.51 -3.40
C LEU A 11 -11.86 24.96 -2.18
N PHE A 12 -12.84 25.86 -2.39
CA PHE A 12 -13.77 26.32 -1.35
C PHE A 12 -14.80 25.24 -0.98
N LEU A 13 -15.29 24.49 -1.97
CA LEU A 13 -16.20 23.36 -1.77
C LEU A 13 -15.50 22.19 -1.04
N ALA A 14 -14.26 21.87 -1.36
CA ALA A 14 -13.51 20.83 -0.66
C ALA A 14 -13.17 21.22 0.78
N LYS A 15 -12.82 22.49 1.03
CA LYS A 15 -12.64 23.02 2.37
C LYS A 15 -13.96 23.10 3.15
N GLY A 16 -15.04 23.50 2.50
CA GLY A 16 -16.39 23.54 3.09
C GLY A 16 -16.89 22.16 3.44
N LEU A 17 -16.70 21.16 2.58
CA LEU A 17 -17.03 19.75 2.85
C LEU A 17 -16.19 19.16 3.99
N PHE A 18 -14.91 19.50 4.09
CA PHE A 18 -14.05 19.06 5.20
C PHE A 18 -14.54 19.62 6.53
N PHE A 19 -14.76 20.93 6.60
CA PHE A 19 -15.29 21.55 7.82
C PHE A 19 -16.71 21.10 8.13
N SER A 20 -17.55 20.88 7.10
CA SER A 20 -18.91 20.35 7.29
C SER A 20 -18.90 18.89 7.73
N PHE A 21 -18.01 18.06 7.21
CA PHE A 21 -17.87 16.66 7.63
C PHE A 21 -17.27 16.56 9.04
N LEU A 22 -16.28 17.38 9.35
CA LEU A 22 -15.71 17.50 10.69
C LEU A 22 -16.74 18.07 11.68
N PHE A 23 -17.53 19.06 11.26
CA PHE A 23 -18.60 19.65 12.07
C PHE A 23 -19.79 18.70 12.22
N LEU A 24 -20.23 18.00 11.18
CA LEU A 24 -21.24 16.92 11.26
C LEU A 24 -20.74 15.75 12.10
N PHE A 25 -19.47 15.44 12.04
CA PHE A 25 -18.84 14.40 12.84
C PHE A 25 -18.75 14.81 14.32
N ILE A 26 -18.33 16.05 14.61
CA ILE A 26 -18.32 16.61 15.98
C ILE A 26 -19.75 16.83 16.48
N ALA A 27 -20.68 17.28 15.64
CA ALA A 27 -22.08 17.44 15.97
C ALA A 27 -22.78 16.07 16.18
N SER A 28 -22.39 15.01 15.50
CA SER A 28 -22.89 13.66 15.78
C SER A 28 -22.40 13.14 17.14
N PHE A 29 -21.26 13.60 17.64
CA PHE A 29 -20.81 13.34 19.02
C PHE A 29 -21.63 14.09 20.06
N ALA A 30 -22.01 15.35 19.78
CA ALA A 30 -22.83 16.15 20.68
C ALA A 30 -24.32 15.74 20.66
N LEU A 31 -24.81 15.26 19.49
CA LEU A 31 -26.20 14.80 19.33
C LEU A 31 -26.42 13.34 19.78
N ALA A 32 -25.35 12.55 19.98
CA ALA A 32 -25.48 11.16 20.43
C ALA A 32 -26.06 11.08 21.87
N ASP A 33 -25.71 12.04 22.74
CA ASP A 33 -26.26 12.12 24.08
C ASP A 33 -27.72 12.63 24.06
N GLU A 34 -28.09 13.56 23.16
CA GLU A 34 -29.48 14.04 23.01
C GLU A 34 -30.40 13.03 22.30
N PHE A 35 -29.86 12.15 21.43
CA PHE A 35 -30.65 11.12 20.75
C PHE A 35 -31.01 9.94 21.67
N ASP A 36 -30.15 9.60 22.63
CA ASP A 36 -30.46 8.58 23.64
C ASP A 36 -31.55 9.09 24.63
N ASP A 37 -31.61 10.41 24.92
CA ASP A 37 -32.64 11.02 25.75
C ASP A 37 -34.00 11.13 25.03
N LEU A 38 -34.03 11.28 23.71
CA LEU A 38 -35.27 11.39 22.92
C LEU A 38 -36.04 10.06 22.80
N PHE A 39 -35.40 8.92 23.03
CA PHE A 39 -36.01 7.58 23.00
C PHE A 39 -36.15 6.95 24.38
N SER A 40 -35.77 7.63 25.46
CA SER A 40 -35.88 7.12 26.84
C SER A 40 -37.28 7.26 27.46
N ASP A 41 -38.21 8.00 26.86
CA ASP A 41 -39.54 8.30 27.38
C ASP A 41 -40.64 7.30 26.99
N VAL A 42 -40.31 6.04 26.63
CA VAL A 42 -41.31 5.00 26.45
C VAL A 42 -41.16 3.92 27.53
N GLU A 43 -41.97 4.11 28.56
CA GLU A 43 -42.44 3.13 29.58
C GLU A 43 -41.49 2.08 30.13
N THR A 44 -41.17 2.25 31.42
CA THR A 44 -40.72 1.25 32.40
C THR A 44 -41.52 -0.05 32.32
N LYS A 45 -40.89 -1.12 31.84
CA LYS A 45 -41.17 -2.49 32.22
C LYS A 45 -39.88 -3.31 32.32
N GLU A 46 -39.59 -3.80 33.49
CA GLU A 46 -38.67 -4.86 33.90
C GLU A 46 -37.26 -4.87 33.27
N ALA A 47 -36.25 -4.86 34.12
CA ALA A 47 -34.84 -4.92 33.79
C ALA A 47 -34.52 -6.04 32.79
N SER A 48 -34.66 -5.74 31.54
CA SER A 48 -34.01 -6.45 30.41
C SER A 48 -32.51 -6.13 30.49
N PRO A 49 -31.60 -7.10 30.23
CA PRO A 49 -30.18 -6.81 30.22
C PRO A 49 -29.92 -5.64 29.25
N GLU A 50 -29.25 -4.59 29.76
CA GLU A 50 -28.93 -3.38 29.01
C GLU A 50 -28.56 -3.72 27.57
N LYS A 51 -29.41 -3.34 26.65
CA LYS A 51 -29.03 -3.30 25.20
C LYS A 51 -27.94 -2.25 25.11
N LYS A 52 -26.67 -2.66 25.23
CA LYS A 52 -25.55 -1.79 24.97
C LYS A 52 -25.78 -1.14 23.60
N SER A 53 -25.86 0.20 23.57
CA SER A 53 -26.08 0.96 22.36
C SER A 53 -24.98 0.60 21.35
N LEU A 54 -25.36 0.22 20.13
CA LEU A 54 -24.45 -0.12 19.04
C LEU A 54 -23.46 1.01 18.75
N TRP A 55 -23.92 2.24 18.94
CA TRP A 55 -23.14 3.46 18.78
C TRP A 55 -22.06 3.60 19.86
N ARG A 56 -22.37 3.28 21.11
CA ARG A 56 -21.39 3.31 22.20
C ARG A 56 -20.30 2.27 21.99
N ASP A 57 -20.64 1.08 21.52
CA ASP A 57 -19.68 0.04 21.20
C ASP A 57 -18.80 0.44 19.98
N LEU A 58 -19.36 1.09 18.97
CA LEU A 58 -18.61 1.65 17.84
C LEU A 58 -17.61 2.70 18.32
N LEU A 59 -18.05 3.67 19.11
CA LEU A 59 -17.20 4.76 19.61
C LEU A 59 -16.08 4.23 20.51
N ASN A 60 -16.39 3.31 21.42
CA ASN A 60 -15.42 2.72 22.35
C ASN A 60 -14.35 1.87 21.64
N ASN A 61 -14.64 1.34 20.46
CA ASN A 61 -13.72 0.54 19.65
C ASN A 61 -13.13 1.34 18.48
N SER A 62 -13.39 2.64 18.41
CA SER A 62 -12.84 3.53 17.37
C SER A 62 -11.46 4.01 17.72
N ASN A 63 -10.60 4.03 16.75
CA ASN A 63 -9.27 4.59 16.82
C ASN A 63 -9.10 5.64 15.74
N PHE A 64 -8.72 6.82 16.15
CA PHE A 64 -8.43 7.94 15.28
C PHE A 64 -6.94 8.22 15.31
N LYS A 65 -6.36 8.41 14.14
CA LYS A 65 -4.96 8.80 14.02
C LYS A 65 -4.84 9.95 13.03
N PHE A 66 -4.44 11.10 13.53
CA PHE A 66 -4.08 12.24 12.70
C PHE A 66 -2.58 12.23 12.43
N THR A 67 -2.18 12.46 11.19
CA THR A 67 -0.78 12.61 10.76
C THR A 67 -0.65 13.90 9.97
N LEU A 68 0.24 14.77 10.40
CA LEU A 68 0.71 15.91 9.62
C LEU A 68 2.13 15.62 9.17
N ARG A 69 2.36 15.62 7.85
CA ARG A 69 3.66 15.30 7.26
C ARG A 69 4.17 16.47 6.43
N SER A 70 5.46 16.75 6.54
CA SER A 70 6.19 17.67 5.69
C SER A 70 7.38 16.96 5.04
N MET A 71 7.55 17.17 3.76
CA MET A 71 8.65 16.65 2.96
C MET A 71 9.38 17.81 2.32
N THR A 72 10.64 17.99 2.70
CA THR A 72 11.51 19.05 2.14
C THR A 72 12.53 18.41 1.23
N GLN A 73 12.49 18.76 -0.04
CA GLN A 73 13.41 18.28 -1.06
C GLN A 73 14.75 19.02 -0.96
N TYR A 74 15.86 18.31 -1.08
CA TYR A 74 17.18 18.93 -1.04
C TYR A 74 17.59 19.55 -2.38
N GLU A 75 17.06 19.01 -3.48
CA GLU A 75 17.40 19.44 -4.83
C GLU A 75 16.18 19.96 -5.60
N ASN A 76 16.41 20.93 -6.49
CA ASN A 76 15.41 21.33 -7.45
C ASN A 76 15.40 20.30 -8.59
N PRO A 77 14.22 19.87 -9.05
CA PRO A 77 14.13 18.91 -10.13
C PRO A 77 14.55 19.54 -11.47
N SER A 78 15.05 18.71 -12.36
CA SER A 78 15.29 19.10 -13.74
C SER A 78 14.00 19.65 -14.38
N PRO A 79 14.07 20.80 -15.07
CA PRO A 79 12.87 21.45 -15.62
C PRO A 79 12.11 20.54 -16.59
N ARG A 80 10.83 20.31 -16.33
CA ARG A 80 9.88 19.62 -17.22
C ARG A 80 8.60 20.41 -17.33
N LYS A 81 7.95 20.38 -18.50
CA LYS A 81 6.68 21.06 -18.69
C LYS A 81 5.61 20.53 -17.72
N GLY A 82 5.09 21.41 -16.90
CA GLY A 82 4.00 21.11 -15.96
C GLY A 82 4.41 20.43 -14.65
N LEU A 83 5.71 20.15 -14.45
CA LEU A 83 6.21 19.54 -13.22
C LEU A 83 5.82 20.34 -11.99
N ASP A 84 5.50 19.63 -10.91
CA ASP A 84 5.36 20.21 -9.56
C ASP A 84 6.77 20.37 -8.96
N ASP A 85 7.37 21.53 -9.18
CA ASP A 85 8.77 21.88 -8.85
C ASP A 85 8.94 22.40 -7.42
N LYS A 86 7.90 22.32 -6.57
CA LYS A 86 8.01 22.74 -5.18
C LYS A 86 9.12 22.00 -4.45
N SER A 87 9.85 22.73 -3.61
CA SER A 87 10.84 22.16 -2.70
C SER A 87 10.22 21.63 -1.42
N GLN A 88 8.98 22.03 -1.09
CA GLN A 88 8.30 21.60 0.12
C GLN A 88 6.89 21.11 -0.19
N PHE A 89 6.61 19.90 0.27
CA PHE A 89 5.29 19.29 0.25
C PHE A 89 4.79 19.09 1.68
N VAL A 90 3.50 19.35 1.88
CA VAL A 90 2.82 19.14 3.16
C VAL A 90 1.54 18.39 2.89
N ASP A 91 1.28 17.37 3.66
CA ASP A 91 -0.01 16.66 3.66
C ASP A 91 -0.50 16.39 5.08
N GLY A 92 -1.82 16.33 5.20
CA GLY A 92 -2.53 15.95 6.41
C GLY A 92 -3.38 14.73 6.14
N ARG A 93 -3.32 13.74 7.04
CA ARG A 93 -4.10 12.52 6.95
C ARG A 93 -4.80 12.21 8.26
N LEU A 94 -6.09 11.98 8.20
CA LEU A 94 -6.89 11.43 9.29
C LEU A 94 -7.26 10.00 8.95
N ASN A 95 -6.79 9.05 9.74
CA ASN A 95 -7.24 7.66 9.68
C ASN A 95 -8.29 7.41 10.73
N TYR A 96 -9.28 6.64 10.37
CA TYR A 96 -10.31 6.11 11.24
C TYR A 96 -10.39 4.60 11.06
N ASP A 97 -10.30 3.86 12.15
CA ASP A 97 -10.53 2.44 12.15
C ASP A 97 -11.38 2.03 13.35
N THR A 98 -12.29 1.09 13.12
CA THR A 98 -13.13 0.52 14.16
C THR A 98 -13.42 -0.95 13.87
N LYS A 99 -13.59 -1.71 14.95
CA LYS A 99 -13.95 -3.14 14.91
C LYS A 99 -15.07 -3.42 15.88
N LEU A 100 -16.20 -3.88 15.36
CA LEU A 100 -17.36 -4.26 16.17
C LEU A 100 -17.50 -5.77 16.20
N LYS A 101 -17.27 -6.39 17.37
CA LYS A 101 -17.41 -7.83 17.57
C LYS A 101 -18.69 -8.13 18.33
N ARG A 102 -19.55 -9.00 17.77
CA ARG A 102 -20.75 -9.52 18.40
C ARG A 102 -20.85 -11.04 18.21
N GLY A 103 -20.60 -11.79 19.28
CA GLY A 103 -20.55 -13.25 19.19
C GLY A 103 -19.51 -13.70 18.17
N MET A 104 -19.95 -14.46 17.17
CA MET A 104 -19.14 -14.98 16.07
C MET A 104 -18.92 -13.98 14.91
N ASN A 105 -19.50 -12.78 14.99
CA ASN A 105 -19.45 -11.80 13.93
C ASN A 105 -18.50 -10.66 14.28
N LEU A 106 -17.68 -10.27 13.32
CA LEU A 106 -16.78 -9.11 13.38
C LEU A 106 -17.05 -8.23 12.18
N LEU A 107 -17.42 -6.98 12.40
CA LEU A 107 -17.46 -5.93 11.37
C LEU A 107 -16.22 -5.05 11.52
N SER A 108 -15.48 -4.85 10.45
CA SER A 108 -14.30 -3.97 10.40
C SER A 108 -14.52 -2.85 9.41
N LEU A 109 -14.17 -1.63 9.81
CA LEU A 109 -14.15 -0.45 8.95
C LEU A 109 -12.82 0.28 9.17
N ALA A 110 -12.08 0.52 8.08
CA ALA A 110 -10.91 1.38 8.06
C ALA A 110 -11.00 2.33 6.87
N MET A 111 -10.88 3.61 7.14
CA MET A 111 -10.92 4.65 6.14
C MET A 111 -9.90 5.75 6.46
N TRP A 112 -9.52 6.51 5.45
CA TRP A 112 -8.76 7.73 5.68
C TRP A 112 -9.27 8.88 4.82
N PHE A 113 -9.01 10.05 5.35
CA PHE A 113 -9.09 11.32 4.66
C PHE A 113 -7.66 11.86 4.52
N GLU A 114 -7.22 12.17 3.32
CA GLU A 114 -5.88 12.70 3.06
C GLU A 114 -5.93 13.83 2.05
N TYR A 115 -5.22 14.91 2.34
CA TYR A 115 -5.07 16.03 1.44
C TYR A 115 -3.71 16.71 1.64
N GLY A 116 -3.15 17.23 0.55
CA GLY A 116 -1.86 17.92 0.56
C GLY A 116 -1.73 18.93 -0.55
N ASN A 117 -0.57 19.54 -0.62
CA ASN A 117 -0.26 20.56 -1.61
C ASN A 117 0.40 20.02 -2.89
N GLN A 118 0.52 18.68 -3.04
CA GLN A 118 0.97 18.04 -4.28
C GLN A 118 -0.04 18.30 -5.39
N LYS A 119 0.47 18.73 -6.56
CA LYS A 119 -0.37 19.06 -7.68
C LYS A 119 -0.95 17.79 -8.32
N ASP A 120 -2.24 17.83 -8.65
CA ASP A 120 -2.98 16.77 -9.36
C ASP A 120 -2.91 15.36 -8.76
N THR A 121 -2.43 15.23 -7.52
CA THR A 121 -2.28 13.93 -6.84
C THR A 121 -3.59 13.40 -6.29
N TYR A 122 -4.43 14.29 -5.75
CA TYR A 122 -5.64 13.90 -5.01
C TYR A 122 -6.88 14.12 -5.86
N LYS A 123 -7.73 13.09 -5.97
CA LYS A 123 -8.95 13.13 -6.78
C LYS A 123 -10.14 12.47 -6.09
N GLY A 124 -11.09 13.27 -5.68
CA GLY A 124 -12.43 12.84 -5.25
C GLY A 124 -12.47 11.83 -4.11
N ILE A 125 -13.60 11.13 -4.01
CA ILE A 125 -13.87 10.04 -3.10
C ILE A 125 -13.71 8.73 -3.87
N GLY A 126 -13.18 7.68 -3.21
CA GLY A 126 -13.04 6.37 -3.82
C GLY A 126 -14.39 5.86 -4.37
N ASP A 127 -14.37 5.31 -5.58
CA ASP A 127 -15.55 4.76 -6.20
C ASP A 127 -15.94 3.45 -5.51
N PHE A 128 -17.22 3.34 -5.14
CA PHE A 128 -17.74 2.17 -4.49
C PHE A 128 -18.69 1.42 -5.45
N PRO A 129 -18.55 0.11 -5.64
CA PRO A 129 -17.56 -0.83 -5.10
C PRO A 129 -16.22 -0.87 -5.87
N GLU A 130 -16.14 -0.27 -7.03
CA GLU A 130 -15.00 -0.34 -7.93
C GLU A 130 -14.33 1.02 -8.11
N ASP A 131 -13.03 1.05 -8.05
CA ASP A 131 -12.21 2.23 -8.31
C ASP A 131 -11.39 2.01 -9.60
N ARG A 132 -11.72 2.76 -10.67
CA ARG A 132 -11.04 2.73 -11.97
C ARG A 132 -10.10 3.93 -12.17
N ASP A 133 -9.67 4.57 -11.13
CA ASP A 133 -8.80 5.73 -11.19
C ASP A 133 -7.45 5.40 -10.53
N ASP A 134 -6.37 5.71 -11.19
CA ASP A 134 -5.00 5.54 -10.69
C ASP A 134 -4.53 6.67 -9.76
N HIS A 135 -5.31 7.76 -9.63
CA HIS A 135 -5.01 8.85 -8.71
C HIS A 135 -5.32 8.48 -7.25
N ARG A 136 -4.59 9.10 -6.33
CA ARG A 136 -4.88 8.98 -4.89
C ARG A 136 -6.21 9.65 -4.56
N ARG A 137 -7.01 8.98 -3.76
CA ARG A 137 -8.29 9.53 -3.31
C ARG A 137 -8.12 10.44 -2.10
N ILE A 138 -8.94 11.49 -2.03
CA ILE A 138 -9.06 12.35 -0.83
C ILE A 138 -9.67 11.54 0.32
N VAL A 139 -10.71 10.76 0.02
CA VAL A 139 -11.33 9.82 0.97
C VAL A 139 -11.23 8.41 0.40
N GLU A 140 -10.61 7.51 1.16
CA GLU A 140 -10.48 6.10 0.80
C GLU A 140 -11.08 5.20 1.87
N PHE A 141 -12.00 4.33 1.47
CA PHE A 141 -12.48 3.22 2.29
C PHE A 141 -11.57 2.03 2.06
N ASN A 142 -10.56 1.87 2.90
CA ASN A 142 -9.53 0.85 2.72
C ASN A 142 -9.99 -0.53 3.17
N GLU A 143 -10.75 -0.59 4.26
CA GLU A 143 -11.40 -1.82 4.71
C GLU A 143 -12.85 -1.55 5.05
N PHE A 144 -13.72 -2.43 4.59
CA PHE A 144 -15.11 -2.53 4.96
C PHE A 144 -15.54 -3.97 4.78
N ASN A 145 -15.41 -4.76 5.83
CA ASN A 145 -15.68 -6.19 5.76
C ASN A 145 -16.38 -6.74 6.99
N TRP A 146 -17.12 -7.79 6.75
CA TRP A 146 -17.73 -8.64 7.76
C TRP A 146 -16.99 -9.99 7.79
N VAL A 147 -16.71 -10.48 8.99
CA VAL A 147 -16.15 -11.82 9.25
C VAL A 147 -17.10 -12.58 10.15
N GLY A 148 -17.60 -13.71 9.67
CA GLY A 148 -18.28 -14.71 10.48
C GLY A 148 -17.30 -15.81 10.83
N SER A 149 -17.16 -16.13 12.12
CA SER A 149 -16.23 -17.15 12.63
C SER A 149 -16.99 -18.33 13.21
N TRP A 150 -16.68 -19.52 12.75
CA TRP A 150 -17.16 -20.81 13.27
C TRP A 150 -15.97 -21.65 13.72
N ASP A 151 -16.24 -22.76 14.37
CA ASP A 151 -15.17 -23.57 15.00
C ASP A 151 -14.05 -23.98 14.01
N ASN A 152 -14.41 -24.30 12.78
CA ASN A 152 -13.47 -24.83 11.78
C ASN A 152 -13.23 -23.92 10.59
N PHE A 153 -13.96 -22.79 10.46
CA PHE A 153 -13.77 -21.88 9.35
C PHE A 153 -14.22 -20.46 9.66
N ASP A 154 -13.61 -19.50 8.97
CA ASP A 154 -14.03 -18.11 8.90
C ASP A 154 -14.50 -17.77 7.49
N LEU A 155 -15.57 -16.97 7.38
CA LEU A 155 -16.04 -16.40 6.14
C LEU A 155 -15.89 -14.88 6.20
N THR A 156 -15.11 -14.31 5.29
CA THR A 156 -14.95 -12.86 5.14
C THR A 156 -15.63 -12.39 3.86
N ILE A 157 -16.42 -11.34 3.94
CA ILE A 157 -17.05 -10.69 2.77
C ILE A 157 -16.86 -9.18 2.90
N GLY A 158 -16.38 -8.54 1.82
CA GLY A 158 -16.22 -7.09 1.75
C GLY A 158 -14.86 -6.65 1.24
N LYS A 159 -14.49 -5.41 1.52
CA LYS A 159 -13.19 -4.83 1.16
C LYS A 159 -12.17 -5.04 2.26
N LYS A 160 -11.02 -5.63 1.96
CA LYS A 160 -9.98 -5.98 2.93
C LYS A 160 -8.59 -5.86 2.31
N VAL A 161 -7.61 -5.41 3.10
CA VAL A 161 -6.19 -5.52 2.74
C VAL A 161 -5.77 -6.97 2.86
N PHE A 162 -5.20 -7.49 1.79
CA PHE A 162 -4.76 -8.88 1.71
C PHE A 162 -3.23 -8.94 1.60
N LYS A 163 -2.57 -9.61 2.55
CA LYS A 163 -1.12 -9.86 2.54
C LYS A 163 -0.86 -11.35 2.51
N MET A 164 0.05 -11.78 1.65
CA MET A 164 0.46 -13.19 1.55
C MET A 164 1.86 -13.46 2.08
N GLY A 165 2.75 -12.51 1.86
CA GLY A 165 4.15 -12.69 2.12
C GLY A 165 4.53 -12.75 3.59
N ILE A 166 5.70 -13.31 3.83
CA ILE A 166 6.33 -13.46 5.16
C ILE A 166 7.65 -12.71 5.26
N SER A 167 8.21 -12.23 4.14
CA SER A 167 9.42 -11.42 4.13
C SER A 167 9.19 -10.04 4.74
N THR A 168 10.26 -9.47 5.31
CA THR A 168 10.15 -8.29 6.18
C THR A 168 10.30 -6.98 5.42
N LEU A 169 11.22 -6.91 4.46
CA LEU A 169 11.53 -5.70 3.71
C LEU A 169 10.90 -5.70 2.32
N TYR A 170 10.92 -6.84 1.65
CA TYR A 170 10.33 -7.03 0.34
C TYR A 170 9.71 -8.41 0.19
N SER A 171 8.45 -8.47 -0.21
CA SER A 171 7.75 -9.72 -0.48
C SER A 171 7.30 -9.79 -1.94
N PRO A 172 7.87 -10.71 -2.74
CA PRO A 172 7.40 -10.96 -4.09
C PRO A 172 5.95 -11.48 -4.12
N SER A 173 5.51 -12.21 -3.10
CA SER A 173 4.15 -12.75 -3.00
C SER A 173 3.08 -11.67 -2.84
N ASP A 174 3.42 -10.50 -2.26
CA ASP A 174 2.50 -9.37 -2.08
C ASP A 174 2.30 -8.52 -3.36
N ARG A 175 2.90 -8.91 -4.48
CA ARG A 175 2.65 -8.30 -5.79
C ARG A 175 1.21 -8.47 -6.29
N ILE A 176 0.47 -9.39 -5.69
CA ILE A 176 -0.95 -9.62 -6.01
C ILE A 176 -1.91 -8.71 -5.22
N SER A 177 -1.40 -7.77 -4.44
CA SER A 177 -2.20 -6.80 -3.68
C SER A 177 -2.00 -5.40 -4.24
N PRO A 178 -3.08 -4.63 -4.49
CA PRO A 178 -2.96 -3.27 -4.99
C PRO A 178 -2.29 -2.37 -3.95
N LYS A 179 -1.49 -1.42 -4.44
CA LYS A 179 -0.77 -0.44 -3.61
C LYS A 179 -0.91 0.96 -4.17
N ASP A 180 -0.82 1.95 -3.30
CA ASP A 180 -0.68 3.35 -3.66
C ASP A 180 0.82 3.71 -3.69
N PHE A 181 1.35 3.89 -4.90
CA PHE A 181 2.74 4.27 -5.18
C PHE A 181 2.92 5.77 -5.47
N ASN A 182 1.96 6.62 -5.14
CA ASN A 182 2.15 8.07 -5.28
C ASN A 182 3.37 8.60 -4.49
N ASP A 183 3.79 7.87 -3.48
CA ASP A 183 5.07 7.98 -2.80
C ASP A 183 5.75 6.61 -2.85
N PRO A 184 6.60 6.32 -3.86
CA PRO A 184 7.18 5.00 -4.07
C PRO A 184 8.08 4.52 -2.92
N LEU A 185 8.63 5.45 -2.13
CA LEU A 185 9.45 5.12 -0.95
C LEU A 185 8.59 4.74 0.28
N ASN A 186 7.30 5.07 0.25
CA ASN A 186 6.35 4.75 1.31
C ASN A 186 5.00 4.29 0.75
N PRO A 187 4.96 3.18 -0.01
CA PRO A 187 3.74 2.67 -0.61
C PRO A 187 2.73 2.28 0.46
N LYS A 188 1.45 2.55 0.19
CA LYS A 188 0.34 2.20 1.09
C LYS A 188 -0.43 1.01 0.52
N GLU A 189 -0.76 0.06 1.38
CA GLU A 189 -1.60 -1.08 1.02
C GLU A 189 -3.04 -0.62 0.76
N LEU A 190 -3.64 -1.10 -0.31
CA LEU A 190 -5.03 -0.86 -0.66
C LEU A 190 -5.87 -2.11 -0.47
N GLY A 191 -7.08 -1.93 0.04
CA GLY A 191 -8.04 -3.01 0.18
C GLY A 191 -8.65 -3.43 -1.15
N THR A 192 -8.99 -4.69 -1.26
CA THR A 192 -9.62 -5.31 -2.41
C THR A 192 -10.96 -5.94 -1.99
N TRP A 193 -11.98 -5.82 -2.82
CA TRP A 193 -13.27 -6.48 -2.63
C TRP A 193 -13.12 -7.98 -2.83
N LEU A 194 -13.48 -8.77 -1.81
CA LEU A 194 -13.35 -10.22 -1.85
C LEU A 194 -14.44 -10.92 -1.07
N SER A 195 -14.63 -12.19 -1.41
CA SER A 195 -15.26 -13.20 -0.58
C SER A 195 -14.22 -14.28 -0.31
N GLN A 196 -13.90 -14.50 0.96
CA GLN A 196 -12.82 -15.39 1.40
C GLN A 196 -13.35 -16.38 2.44
N ILE A 197 -12.97 -17.63 2.29
CA ILE A 197 -13.16 -18.67 3.32
C ILE A 197 -11.80 -19.17 3.78
N ASP A 198 -11.59 -19.16 5.08
CA ASP A 198 -10.45 -19.76 5.74
C ASP A 198 -10.91 -21.01 6.50
N VAL A 199 -10.39 -22.17 6.18
CA VAL A 199 -10.69 -23.46 6.83
C VAL A 199 -9.50 -23.87 7.66
N PHE A 200 -9.74 -24.17 8.95
CA PHE A 200 -8.71 -24.53 9.92
C PHE A 200 -8.70 -26.04 10.18
N LYS A 201 -7.53 -26.66 10.10
CA LYS A 201 -7.32 -28.07 10.42
C LYS A 201 -6.00 -28.25 11.16
N GLY A 202 -6.05 -28.34 12.49
CA GLY A 202 -4.85 -28.30 13.32
C GLY A 202 -4.06 -27.02 13.09
N ASP A 203 -2.76 -27.11 12.84
CA ASP A 203 -1.88 -25.98 12.56
C ASP A 203 -1.90 -25.50 11.09
N THR A 204 -2.86 -26.01 10.31
CA THR A 204 -2.98 -25.70 8.87
C THR A 204 -4.22 -24.87 8.59
N THR A 205 -4.05 -23.80 7.83
CA THR A 205 -5.13 -22.95 7.30
C THR A 205 -5.17 -23.07 5.78
N PHE A 206 -6.34 -23.37 5.24
CA PHE A 206 -6.65 -23.34 3.82
C PHE A 206 -7.48 -22.10 3.53
N THR A 207 -6.97 -21.21 2.71
CA THR A 207 -7.66 -19.98 2.28
C THR A 207 -8.08 -20.13 0.83
N PHE A 208 -9.35 -19.84 0.55
CA PHE A 208 -9.87 -19.64 -0.79
C PHE A 208 -10.52 -18.25 -0.86
N ALA A 209 -10.15 -17.44 -1.86
CA ALA A 209 -10.75 -16.14 -2.06
C ALA A 209 -11.12 -15.90 -3.53
N VAL A 210 -12.26 -15.24 -3.72
CA VAL A 210 -12.75 -14.74 -5.01
C VAL A 210 -12.78 -13.22 -4.95
N ILE A 211 -12.18 -12.57 -5.94
CA ILE A 211 -12.05 -11.11 -6.05
C ILE A 211 -12.82 -10.68 -7.31
N PRO A 212 -14.06 -10.16 -7.16
CA PRO A 212 -14.93 -9.87 -8.31
C PRO A 212 -14.54 -8.61 -9.07
N PHE A 213 -13.86 -7.67 -8.41
CA PHE A 213 -13.52 -6.37 -8.98
C PHE A 213 -12.02 -6.14 -8.96
N PHE A 214 -11.49 -5.65 -10.07
CA PHE A 214 -10.10 -5.24 -10.15
C PHE A 214 -9.91 -3.89 -9.44
N THR A 215 -8.89 -3.79 -8.59
CA THR A 215 -8.47 -2.53 -7.94
C THR A 215 -7.12 -2.14 -8.51
N PRO A 216 -7.00 -1.02 -9.26
CA PRO A 216 -5.74 -0.63 -9.87
C PRO A 216 -4.72 -0.17 -8.83
N LEU A 217 -3.44 -0.22 -9.19
CA LEU A 217 -2.38 0.50 -8.48
C LEU A 217 -2.63 2.00 -8.59
N LYS A 218 -2.40 2.76 -7.51
CA LYS A 218 -2.35 4.22 -7.58
C LYS A 218 -0.94 4.65 -7.96
N ARG A 219 -0.83 5.57 -8.91
CA ARG A 219 0.45 6.01 -9.45
C ARG A 219 0.64 7.51 -9.31
N PRO A 220 1.91 7.97 -9.29
CA PRO A 220 2.19 9.39 -9.36
C PRO A 220 1.65 9.98 -10.67
N PRO A 221 0.96 11.14 -10.64
CA PRO A 221 0.57 11.84 -11.85
C PRO A 221 1.81 12.29 -12.64
N THR A 222 1.66 12.49 -13.95
CA THR A 222 2.76 12.82 -14.88
C THR A 222 3.55 14.08 -14.51
N ASN A 223 2.90 15.01 -13.79
CA ASN A 223 3.52 16.22 -13.26
C ASN A 223 4.19 16.03 -11.89
N SER A 224 4.13 14.86 -11.31
CA SER A 224 4.81 14.55 -10.04
C SER A 224 6.32 14.40 -10.24
N ARG A 225 7.09 14.75 -9.21
CA ARG A 225 8.52 14.42 -9.13
C ARG A 225 8.77 12.89 -9.18
N TRP A 226 7.79 12.11 -8.76
CA TRP A 226 7.82 10.64 -8.75
C TRP A 226 7.39 9.97 -10.07
N SER A 227 7.06 10.74 -11.09
CA SER A 227 6.81 10.21 -12.43
C SER A 227 8.10 9.82 -13.18
N GLY A 228 9.28 10.05 -12.57
CA GLY A 228 10.59 9.78 -13.18
C GLY A 228 11.11 10.91 -14.06
N THR A 229 12.42 10.94 -14.33
CA THR A 229 13.08 12.02 -15.08
C THR A 229 13.50 11.64 -16.48
N GLY A 230 13.27 10.44 -16.96
CA GLY A 230 13.89 9.99 -18.17
C GLY A 230 13.22 8.88 -18.93
N GLU A 231 14.04 8.22 -19.70
CA GLU A 231 13.68 7.15 -20.62
C GLU A 231 13.16 5.88 -19.91
N SER A 232 13.40 5.74 -18.60
CA SER A 232 12.89 4.66 -17.75
C SER A 232 11.98 5.17 -16.65
N SER A 233 10.96 5.92 -16.96
CA SER A 233 10.04 6.39 -15.93
C SER A 233 8.99 5.31 -15.59
N ASN A 234 8.53 5.31 -14.34
CA ASN A 234 7.41 4.48 -13.90
C ASN A 234 6.06 4.90 -14.51
N SER A 235 6.01 5.97 -15.29
CA SER A 235 4.84 6.29 -16.07
C SER A 235 4.95 5.57 -17.42
N ILE A 236 3.90 4.87 -17.77
CA ILE A 236 3.81 4.16 -19.06
C ILE A 236 3.96 5.12 -20.24
N GLU A 237 3.59 6.37 -20.07
CA GLU A 237 3.77 7.43 -21.08
C GLU A 237 5.24 7.70 -21.41
N SER A 238 6.16 7.42 -20.50
CA SER A 238 7.60 7.57 -20.76
C SER A 238 8.22 6.38 -21.48
N LEU A 239 7.54 5.25 -21.50
CA LEU A 239 7.93 4.10 -22.32
C LEU A 239 7.61 4.33 -23.80
N ILE A 240 6.85 5.38 -24.13
CA ILE A 240 6.58 5.79 -25.49
C ILE A 240 7.81 6.53 -26.01
N PRO A 241 8.41 6.10 -27.15
CA PRO A 241 9.57 6.77 -27.71
C PRO A 241 9.35 8.27 -27.92
N ASN A 242 10.24 9.12 -27.39
CA ASN A 242 10.14 10.59 -27.43
C ASN A 242 10.13 11.21 -28.85
N ASN A 243 10.42 10.43 -29.88
CA ASN A 243 10.45 10.83 -31.26
C ASN A 243 9.12 10.61 -32.01
N LEU A 244 8.10 10.11 -31.36
CA LEU A 244 6.78 9.95 -31.97
C LEU A 244 5.95 11.24 -31.79
N PRO A 245 5.53 11.90 -32.86
CA PRO A 245 4.68 13.08 -32.76
C PRO A 245 3.30 12.68 -32.26
N SER A 246 2.85 13.32 -31.17
CA SER A 246 1.50 13.21 -30.59
C SER A 246 0.98 11.78 -30.42
N SER A 247 1.72 10.95 -29.63
CA SER A 247 1.20 9.67 -29.17
C SER A 247 0.10 9.89 -28.14
N THR A 248 -1.00 9.13 -28.25
CA THR A 248 -2.03 9.04 -27.23
C THR A 248 -1.88 7.70 -26.51
N SER A 249 -1.81 7.73 -25.18
CA SER A 249 -1.94 6.52 -24.37
C SER A 249 -3.29 6.51 -23.68
N VAL A 250 -3.94 5.36 -23.67
CA VAL A 250 -5.18 5.13 -22.96
C VAL A 250 -4.93 4.02 -21.96
N GLU A 251 -5.29 4.24 -20.71
CA GLU A 251 -5.25 3.19 -19.69
C GLU A 251 -6.53 2.36 -19.78
N GLU A 252 -6.40 1.07 -20.05
CA GLU A 252 -7.51 0.12 -20.13
C GLU A 252 -7.48 -0.80 -18.92
N PHE A 253 -8.44 -0.60 -18.01
CA PHE A 253 -8.64 -1.52 -16.88
C PHE A 253 -9.51 -2.71 -17.28
N PRO A 254 -9.32 -3.88 -16.65
CA PRO A 254 -10.14 -5.07 -16.92
C PRO A 254 -11.62 -4.80 -16.74
N ASP A 255 -12.42 -5.23 -17.71
CA ASP A 255 -13.88 -5.10 -17.65
C ASP A 255 -14.49 -5.98 -16.56
N ARG A 256 -15.69 -5.62 -16.09
CA ARG A 256 -16.50 -6.36 -15.10
C ARG A 256 -17.14 -7.59 -15.74
N THR A 257 -16.33 -8.52 -16.18
CA THR A 257 -16.80 -9.79 -16.76
C THR A 257 -16.43 -10.96 -15.87
N LEU A 258 -17.12 -12.07 -16.02
CA LEU A 258 -16.78 -13.30 -15.31
C LEU A 258 -15.34 -13.78 -15.64
N GLU A 259 -14.84 -13.43 -16.82
CA GLU A 259 -13.47 -13.73 -17.25
C GLU A 259 -12.43 -13.00 -16.43
N ASN A 260 -12.73 -11.82 -15.89
CA ASN A 260 -11.85 -10.99 -15.11
C ASN A 260 -11.97 -11.20 -13.60
N ILE A 261 -12.81 -12.13 -13.16
CA ILE A 261 -12.84 -12.57 -11.76
C ILE A 261 -11.46 -13.15 -11.42
N GLN A 262 -10.95 -12.73 -10.26
CA GLN A 262 -9.69 -13.19 -9.73
C GLN A 262 -9.95 -14.25 -8.67
N ALA A 263 -9.08 -15.24 -8.59
CA ALA A 263 -9.16 -16.32 -7.61
C ALA A 263 -7.81 -16.51 -6.92
N LEU A 264 -7.86 -16.82 -5.63
CA LEU A 264 -6.70 -17.11 -4.81
C LEU A 264 -6.93 -18.38 -4.01
N LEU A 265 -5.93 -19.24 -4.00
CA LEU A 265 -5.78 -20.36 -3.08
C LEU A 265 -4.51 -20.16 -2.27
N ARG A 266 -4.57 -20.39 -0.94
CA ARG A 266 -3.38 -20.41 -0.08
C ARG A 266 -3.51 -21.52 0.95
N VAL A 267 -2.40 -22.22 1.20
CA VAL A 267 -2.24 -23.13 2.33
C VAL A 267 -1.12 -22.61 3.19
N LYS A 268 -1.40 -22.38 4.46
CA LYS A 268 -0.41 -21.98 5.47
C LYS A 268 -0.37 -23.03 6.56
N THR A 269 0.83 -23.45 6.97
CA THR A 269 0.98 -24.47 8.03
C THR A 269 2.23 -24.20 8.86
N THR A 270 2.18 -24.59 10.14
CA THR A 270 3.33 -24.56 11.05
C THR A 270 3.72 -25.99 11.40
N VAL A 271 4.99 -26.36 11.12
CA VAL A 271 5.52 -27.69 11.42
C VAL A 271 6.83 -27.56 12.17
N LYS A 272 6.88 -28.02 13.41
CA LYS A 272 8.11 -28.04 14.24
C LYS A 272 8.85 -26.69 14.32
N GLY A 273 8.09 -25.57 14.41
CA GLY A 273 8.65 -24.21 14.49
C GLY A 273 9.04 -23.61 13.16
N TRP A 274 8.67 -24.25 12.05
CA TRP A 274 8.75 -23.69 10.71
C TRP A 274 7.36 -23.33 10.23
N ASP A 275 7.18 -22.11 9.77
CA ASP A 275 6.00 -21.65 9.05
C ASP A 275 6.23 -21.82 7.56
N PHE A 276 5.27 -22.39 6.87
CA PHE A 276 5.27 -22.54 5.43
C PHE A 276 4.00 -22.00 4.82
N PHE A 277 4.08 -21.47 3.60
CA PHE A 277 2.91 -21.25 2.79
C PHE A 277 3.14 -21.66 1.33
N LEU A 278 2.04 -22.03 0.69
CA LEU A 278 1.90 -22.20 -0.76
C LEU A 278 0.70 -21.36 -1.19
N ALA A 279 0.80 -20.67 -2.31
CA ALA A 279 -0.33 -19.92 -2.86
C ALA A 279 -0.36 -19.99 -4.38
N ALA A 280 -1.57 -19.89 -4.93
CA ALA A 280 -1.82 -19.76 -6.35
C ALA A 280 -2.86 -18.65 -6.56
N PHE A 281 -2.53 -17.67 -7.38
CA PHE A 281 -3.40 -16.59 -7.79
C PHE A 281 -3.64 -16.66 -9.28
N HIS A 282 -4.86 -16.36 -9.72
CA HIS A 282 -5.23 -16.25 -11.11
C HIS A 282 -6.06 -15.00 -11.33
N GLY A 283 -5.62 -14.09 -12.19
CA GLY A 283 -6.33 -12.84 -12.47
C GLY A 283 -5.52 -11.87 -13.32
N PRO A 284 -6.03 -10.66 -13.56
CA PRO A 284 -5.27 -9.57 -14.17
C PRO A 284 -4.06 -9.19 -13.33
N ASN A 285 -2.92 -8.91 -13.99
CA ASN A 285 -1.70 -8.43 -13.33
C ASN A 285 -1.90 -6.97 -12.88
N PHE A 286 -1.42 -6.63 -11.68
CA PHE A 286 -1.44 -5.23 -11.20
C PHE A 286 -0.43 -4.36 -11.95
N PHE A 287 0.68 -4.94 -12.44
CA PHE A 287 1.65 -4.25 -13.27
C PHE A 287 1.21 -4.34 -14.73
N PRO A 288 0.87 -3.20 -15.37
CA PRO A 288 0.44 -3.22 -16.75
C PRO A 288 1.60 -3.40 -17.71
N VAL A 289 1.26 -3.79 -18.91
CA VAL A 289 2.12 -3.84 -20.07
C VAL A 289 1.72 -2.75 -21.06
N LEU A 290 2.63 -2.32 -21.94
CA LEU A 290 2.32 -1.38 -23.01
C LEU A 290 2.08 -2.15 -24.31
N ALA A 291 0.90 -1.92 -24.90
CA ALA A 291 0.53 -2.47 -26.19
C ALA A 291 0.35 -1.34 -27.22
N ALA A 292 0.72 -1.60 -28.47
CA ALA A 292 0.56 -0.68 -29.59
C ALA A 292 -0.67 -1.07 -30.43
N ASN A 293 -1.69 -0.22 -30.48
CA ASN A 293 -2.84 -0.38 -31.40
C ASN A 293 -2.50 0.09 -32.83
N SER A 294 -1.53 0.99 -32.95
CA SER A 294 -0.97 1.52 -34.18
C SER A 294 0.39 2.16 -33.88
N PRO A 295 1.18 2.58 -34.87
CA PRO A 295 2.48 3.20 -34.63
C PRO A 295 2.47 4.46 -33.74
N ILE A 296 1.29 5.06 -33.52
CA ILE A 296 1.13 6.30 -32.74
C ILE A 296 0.11 6.20 -31.60
N ASN A 297 -0.59 5.07 -31.47
CA ASN A 297 -1.59 4.87 -30.43
C ASN A 297 -1.18 3.70 -29.54
N PHE A 298 -1.00 3.99 -28.27
CA PHE A 298 -0.62 3.01 -27.27
C PHE A 298 -1.75 2.83 -26.26
N ARG A 299 -1.84 1.64 -25.67
CA ARG A 299 -2.69 1.37 -24.52
C ARG A 299 -1.89 0.63 -23.47
N THR A 300 -2.25 0.84 -22.22
CA THR A 300 -1.80 0.00 -21.12
C THR A 300 -2.84 -1.04 -20.83
N GLU A 301 -2.43 -2.27 -20.64
CA GLU A 301 -3.32 -3.40 -20.40
C GLU A 301 -2.82 -4.21 -19.19
N GLN A 302 -3.73 -4.56 -18.31
CA GLN A 302 -3.48 -5.52 -17.22
C GLN A 302 -3.71 -6.93 -17.75
N VAL A 303 -2.64 -7.55 -18.23
CA VAL A 303 -2.72 -8.90 -18.79
C VAL A 303 -3.02 -9.95 -17.73
N ARG A 304 -3.70 -11.00 -18.11
CA ARG A 304 -4.04 -12.10 -17.22
C ARG A 304 -2.80 -12.95 -16.91
N VAL A 305 -2.62 -13.28 -15.61
CA VAL A 305 -1.48 -14.05 -15.11
C VAL A 305 -1.93 -15.15 -14.14
N GLY A 306 -1.11 -16.19 -14.04
CA GLY A 306 -1.09 -17.11 -12.93
C GLY A 306 0.16 -16.86 -12.09
N ASN A 307 0.00 -16.55 -10.80
CA ASN A 307 1.09 -16.37 -9.86
C ASN A 307 1.12 -17.52 -8.86
N TYR A 308 2.24 -18.19 -8.75
CA TYR A 308 2.46 -19.31 -7.84
C TYR A 308 3.54 -18.94 -6.85
N SER A 309 3.20 -18.98 -5.57
CA SER A 309 4.11 -18.54 -4.50
C SER A 309 4.36 -19.64 -3.49
N ILE A 310 5.57 -19.66 -2.96
CA ILE A 310 5.98 -20.48 -1.83
C ILE A 310 6.81 -19.65 -0.88
N GLY A 311 6.68 -19.89 0.43
CA GLY A 311 7.54 -19.24 1.41
C GLY A 311 7.68 -20.05 2.69
N PHE A 312 8.70 -19.70 3.44
CA PHE A 312 8.97 -20.26 4.76
C PHE A 312 9.53 -19.21 5.70
N SER A 313 9.29 -19.38 7.00
CA SER A 313 10.01 -18.69 8.06
C SER A 313 10.28 -19.60 9.24
N THR A 314 11.35 -19.31 9.98
CA THR A 314 11.68 -20.03 11.21
C THR A 314 12.54 -19.14 12.11
N THR A 315 12.47 -19.38 13.41
CA THR A 315 13.32 -18.69 14.39
C THR A 315 14.27 -19.68 15.05
N TYR A 316 15.57 -19.39 14.99
CA TYR A 316 16.59 -20.12 15.72
C TYR A 316 17.39 -19.19 16.62
N LYS A 317 17.18 -19.32 17.93
CA LYS A 317 17.79 -18.45 18.96
C LYS A 317 17.40 -16.97 18.74
N LYS A 318 18.34 -16.17 18.22
CA LYS A 318 18.20 -14.72 17.96
C LYS A 318 18.01 -14.39 16.49
N PHE A 319 18.08 -15.39 15.65
CA PHE A 319 17.91 -15.25 14.22
C PHE A 319 16.52 -15.71 13.82
N GLU A 320 15.85 -14.91 13.04
CA GLU A 320 14.72 -15.28 12.23
C GLU A 320 15.24 -15.44 10.79
N PHE A 321 14.92 -16.54 10.15
CA PHE A 321 15.22 -16.82 8.74
C PHE A 321 13.91 -16.90 7.99
N HIS A 322 13.87 -16.30 6.80
CA HIS A 322 12.71 -16.36 5.93
C HIS A 322 13.12 -16.41 4.46
N GLY A 323 12.25 -16.91 3.64
CA GLY A 323 12.42 -16.93 2.20
C GLY A 323 11.10 -17.09 1.49
N GLU A 324 10.99 -16.48 0.33
CA GLU A 324 9.84 -16.55 -0.56
C GLU A 324 10.27 -16.67 -2.00
N ALA A 325 9.43 -17.29 -2.82
CA ALA A 325 9.54 -17.27 -4.26
C ALA A 325 8.16 -17.13 -4.90
N LEU A 326 8.09 -16.34 -5.96
CA LEU A 326 6.94 -16.15 -6.83
C LEU A 326 7.32 -16.52 -8.25
N TYR A 327 6.56 -17.40 -8.89
CA TYR A 327 6.62 -17.64 -10.32
C TYR A 327 5.40 -17.05 -11.00
N GLN A 328 5.61 -16.13 -11.95
CA GLN A 328 4.56 -15.58 -12.81
C GLN A 328 4.51 -16.33 -14.13
N LEU A 329 3.32 -16.73 -14.53
CA LEU A 329 3.00 -17.25 -15.86
C LEU A 329 2.01 -16.28 -16.53
N ALA A 330 2.45 -15.60 -17.58
CA ALA A 330 1.61 -14.70 -18.37
C ALA A 330 0.87 -15.46 -19.47
N TYR A 331 -0.43 -15.21 -19.61
CA TYR A 331 -1.24 -15.87 -20.64
C TYR A 331 -1.00 -15.24 -22.02
N ALA A 332 -1.05 -16.11 -23.03
CA ALA A 332 -0.88 -15.73 -24.43
C ALA A 332 0.44 -15.00 -24.74
N SER A 333 1.47 -15.17 -23.92
CA SER A 333 2.77 -14.49 -24.05
C SER A 333 2.69 -12.96 -24.16
N LYS A 334 1.67 -12.36 -23.52
CA LYS A 334 1.44 -10.90 -23.51
C LYS A 334 2.32 -10.17 -22.52
N ASP A 335 2.96 -10.86 -21.59
CA ASP A 335 3.95 -10.35 -20.63
C ASP A 335 5.06 -11.42 -20.43
N ASP A 336 6.10 -11.08 -19.72
CA ASP A 336 7.18 -11.98 -19.36
C ASP A 336 6.72 -13.01 -18.32
N ASN A 337 7.23 -14.26 -18.48
CA ASN A 337 7.23 -15.22 -17.39
C ASN A 337 8.50 -15.05 -16.58
N TYR A 338 8.41 -15.00 -15.27
CA TYR A 338 9.58 -14.82 -14.43
C TYR A 338 9.46 -15.53 -13.08
N LEU A 339 10.60 -15.82 -12.50
CA LEU A 339 10.77 -16.24 -11.12
C LEU A 339 11.40 -15.12 -10.33
N ASN A 340 10.73 -14.64 -9.30
CA ASN A 340 11.29 -13.71 -8.33
C ASN A 340 11.39 -14.40 -6.97
N TYR A 341 12.54 -14.30 -6.31
CA TYR A 341 12.73 -14.89 -4.98
C TYR A 341 13.47 -13.95 -4.06
N VAL A 342 13.18 -14.08 -2.78
CA VAL A 342 13.84 -13.38 -1.69
C VAL A 342 14.27 -14.38 -0.62
N PHE A 343 15.43 -14.13 -0.04
CA PHE A 343 15.92 -14.82 1.13
C PHE A 343 16.51 -13.81 2.11
N GLY A 344 16.16 -13.94 3.40
CA GLY A 344 16.59 -12.98 4.41
C GLY A 344 16.70 -13.53 5.80
N SER A 345 17.26 -12.70 6.67
CA SER A 345 17.38 -12.98 8.09
C SER A 345 17.26 -11.69 8.91
N THR A 346 16.65 -11.80 10.08
CA THR A 346 16.63 -10.77 11.11
C THR A 346 17.37 -11.27 12.36
N LEU A 347 18.38 -10.51 12.80
CA LEU A 347 19.07 -10.75 14.06
C LEU A 347 18.56 -9.77 15.12
N THR A 348 17.97 -10.28 16.20
CA THR A 348 17.53 -9.50 17.35
C THR A 348 18.53 -9.61 18.51
N MET A 349 19.06 -8.48 18.97
CA MET A 349 19.99 -8.39 20.09
C MET A 349 19.38 -7.57 21.23
N ASP A 350 19.21 -8.16 22.40
CA ASP A 350 18.63 -7.53 23.59
C ASP A 350 19.61 -7.43 24.77
N LYS A 351 20.14 -8.59 25.23
CA LYS A 351 20.95 -8.66 26.45
C LYS A 351 22.32 -7.99 26.35
N ARG A 352 22.97 -8.09 25.16
CA ARG A 352 24.34 -7.54 24.98
C ARG A 352 24.32 -6.03 24.83
N VAL A 353 23.29 -5.50 24.20
CA VAL A 353 23.19 -4.06 23.88
C VAL A 353 22.78 -3.20 25.08
N LYS A 354 22.23 -3.79 26.12
CA LYS A 354 21.96 -3.10 27.39
C LYS A 354 23.22 -2.51 28.04
N ARG A 355 24.41 -3.11 27.77
CA ARG A 355 25.70 -2.60 28.27
C ARG A 355 26.09 -1.27 27.63
N ILE A 356 25.58 -0.96 26.46
CA ILE A 356 25.81 0.30 25.73
C ILE A 356 24.61 1.25 25.78
N GLY A 357 23.66 0.99 26.69
CA GLY A 357 22.51 1.86 26.92
C GLY A 357 21.35 1.69 25.92
N LEU A 358 21.33 0.62 25.14
CA LEU A 358 20.24 0.29 24.22
C LEU A 358 19.37 -0.84 24.79
N GLU A 359 18.08 -0.78 24.54
CA GLU A 359 17.17 -1.88 24.91
C GLU A 359 17.26 -3.05 23.91
N GLN A 360 17.33 -2.75 22.62
CA GLN A 360 17.32 -3.74 21.54
C GLN A 360 17.95 -3.18 20.26
N ILE A 361 18.58 -4.06 19.49
CA ILE A 361 18.97 -3.82 18.10
C ILE A 361 18.38 -4.95 17.25
N ASP A 362 17.69 -4.58 16.17
CA ASP A 362 17.24 -5.50 15.13
C ASP A 362 17.98 -5.18 13.83
N LEU A 363 18.67 -6.16 13.29
CA LEU A 363 19.36 -6.08 11.99
C LEU A 363 18.69 -7.05 11.02
N THR A 364 18.10 -6.52 9.97
CA THR A 364 17.49 -7.30 8.89
C THR A 364 18.28 -7.14 7.60
N ALA A 365 18.56 -8.23 6.92
CA ALA A 365 19.14 -8.24 5.59
C ALA A 365 18.37 -9.23 4.70
N GLU A 366 18.01 -8.80 3.50
CA GLU A 366 17.32 -9.59 2.48
C GLU A 366 18.01 -9.42 1.13
N PHE A 367 18.11 -10.52 0.39
CA PHE A 367 18.54 -10.53 -0.99
C PHE A 367 17.38 -10.95 -1.87
N SER A 368 17.05 -10.14 -2.87
CA SER A 368 16.00 -10.44 -3.87
C SER A 368 16.61 -10.54 -5.25
N LYS A 369 16.15 -11.53 -6.03
CA LYS A 369 16.54 -11.69 -7.43
C LYS A 369 15.35 -12.09 -8.29
N GLU A 370 15.27 -11.50 -9.47
CA GLU A 370 14.32 -11.87 -10.52
C GLU A 370 15.03 -12.48 -11.71
N LYS A 371 14.45 -13.53 -12.27
CA LYS A 371 14.93 -14.18 -13.49
C LYS A 371 13.78 -14.35 -14.47
N ILE A 372 13.88 -13.69 -15.62
CA ILE A 372 12.98 -13.91 -16.75
C ILE A 372 13.20 -15.34 -17.27
N THR A 373 12.14 -16.14 -17.32
CA THR A 373 12.15 -17.51 -17.82
C THR A 373 11.65 -17.63 -19.26
N ALA A 374 10.74 -16.74 -19.66
CA ALA A 374 10.30 -16.58 -21.04
C ALA A 374 9.92 -15.12 -21.27
N LYS A 375 10.47 -14.51 -22.32
CA LYS A 375 10.14 -13.14 -22.70
C LYS A 375 8.80 -13.07 -23.41
N GLN A 376 8.16 -11.89 -23.31
CA GLN A 376 7.00 -11.50 -24.08
C GLN A 376 7.28 -11.70 -25.59
N THR A 377 6.32 -12.27 -26.30
CA THR A 377 6.44 -12.52 -27.75
C THR A 377 5.20 -12.12 -28.55
N HIS A 378 4.16 -11.61 -27.89
CA HIS A 378 2.93 -11.16 -28.56
C HIS A 378 3.19 -9.88 -29.35
N SER A 379 2.84 -9.86 -30.65
CA SER A 379 3.18 -8.80 -31.59
C SER A 379 2.66 -7.40 -31.24
N ASP A 380 1.52 -7.33 -30.53
CA ASP A 380 0.88 -6.07 -30.19
C ASP A 380 1.45 -5.45 -28.89
N PHE A 381 2.26 -6.21 -28.14
CA PHE A 381 2.83 -5.78 -26.87
C PHE A 381 4.28 -5.36 -27.06
N VAL A 382 4.60 -4.10 -26.76
CA VAL A 382 5.92 -3.49 -27.05
C VAL A 382 6.81 -3.37 -25.81
N VAL A 383 6.20 -3.28 -24.60
CA VAL A 383 6.93 -3.23 -23.34
C VAL A 383 6.29 -4.18 -22.34
N SER A 384 7.10 -5.04 -21.75
CA SER A 384 6.65 -5.95 -20.69
C SER A 384 6.50 -5.22 -19.36
N SER A 385 5.92 -5.88 -18.36
CA SER A 385 5.81 -5.36 -16.99
C SER A 385 7.17 -5.30 -16.26
N GLU A 386 8.28 -5.73 -16.87
CA GLU A 386 9.62 -5.72 -16.27
C GLU A 386 10.03 -4.35 -15.76
N GLU A 387 9.78 -3.30 -16.57
CA GLU A 387 10.13 -1.92 -16.25
C GLU A 387 9.38 -1.35 -15.02
N SER A 388 8.20 -1.91 -14.72
CA SER A 388 7.39 -1.51 -13.56
C SER A 388 7.71 -2.28 -12.28
N ARG A 389 8.58 -3.30 -12.35
CA ARG A 389 8.89 -4.18 -11.22
C ARG A 389 10.17 -3.75 -10.52
N ALA A 390 10.09 -3.49 -9.23
CA ALA A 390 11.22 -3.20 -8.36
C ALA A 390 11.86 -4.48 -7.79
N ALA A 391 13.03 -4.34 -7.19
CA ALA A 391 13.74 -5.38 -6.43
C ALA A 391 14.10 -6.62 -7.27
N ARG A 392 14.63 -6.40 -8.48
CA ARG A 392 14.99 -7.45 -9.43
C ARG A 392 16.32 -8.14 -9.14
N ASP A 393 17.35 -7.41 -8.70
CA ASP A 393 18.64 -7.95 -8.21
C ASP A 393 19.22 -7.02 -7.15
N ILE A 394 18.74 -7.16 -5.90
CA ILE A 394 18.95 -6.14 -4.87
C ILE A 394 19.25 -6.79 -3.51
N ILE A 395 20.13 -6.14 -2.74
CA ILE A 395 20.22 -6.33 -1.31
C ILE A 395 19.49 -5.21 -0.59
N LEU A 396 18.67 -5.59 0.38
CA LEU A 396 17.89 -4.70 1.23
C LEU A 396 18.36 -4.90 2.66
N THR A 397 18.68 -3.80 3.36
CA THR A 397 19.10 -3.87 4.75
C THR A 397 18.38 -2.84 5.60
N ARG A 398 18.12 -3.20 6.85
CA ARG A 398 17.56 -2.29 7.85
C ARG A 398 18.13 -2.59 9.22
N ILE A 399 18.57 -1.55 9.93
CA ILE A 399 18.93 -1.64 11.34
C ILE A 399 18.01 -0.74 12.15
N ILE A 400 17.50 -1.26 13.25
CA ILE A 400 16.64 -0.55 14.20
C ILE A 400 17.34 -0.56 15.56
N PHE A 401 17.51 0.61 16.15
CA PHE A 401 18.00 0.80 17.51
C PHE A 401 16.84 1.24 18.40
N LYS A 402 16.49 0.44 19.38
CA LYS A 402 15.55 0.82 20.43
C LYS A 402 16.36 1.32 21.62
N TYR A 403 16.40 2.62 21.80
CA TYR A 403 17.12 3.27 22.88
C TYR A 403 16.30 3.26 24.17
N SER A 404 15.01 3.53 24.09
CA SER A 404 14.06 3.52 25.20
C SER A 404 12.64 3.26 24.67
N GLU A 405 11.67 3.16 25.56
CA GLU A 405 10.26 3.11 25.17
C GLU A 405 9.79 4.33 24.34
N ASN A 406 10.51 5.46 24.49
CA ASN A 406 10.15 6.71 23.81
C ASN A 406 11.01 7.02 22.58
N LEU A 407 12.20 6.43 22.43
CA LEU A 407 13.10 6.74 21.33
C LEU A 407 13.53 5.48 20.57
N ARG A 408 13.22 5.49 19.28
CA ARG A 408 13.62 4.47 18.31
C ARG A 408 14.31 5.15 17.14
N MET A 409 15.45 4.63 16.71
CA MET A 409 16.19 5.07 15.53
C MET A 409 16.22 3.93 14.51
N ALA A 410 16.23 4.28 13.23
CA ALA A 410 16.33 3.31 12.15
C ALA A 410 17.24 3.85 11.04
N ALA A 411 17.96 2.95 10.39
CA ALA A 411 18.66 3.21 9.14
C ALA A 411 18.43 2.04 8.19
N GLY A 412 18.38 2.34 6.89
CA GLY A 412 18.21 1.37 5.82
C GLY A 412 19.13 1.67 4.66
N PHE A 413 19.54 0.62 3.97
CA PHE A 413 20.35 0.71 2.77
C PHE A 413 19.93 -0.39 1.79
N ASN A 414 19.64 0.00 0.57
CA ASN A 414 19.27 -0.88 -0.53
C ASN A 414 20.27 -0.67 -1.68
N PHE A 415 20.79 -1.73 -2.26
CA PHE A 415 21.72 -1.65 -3.38
C PHE A 415 21.31 -2.61 -4.49
N ASP A 416 21.13 -2.06 -5.70
CA ASP A 416 20.85 -2.79 -6.92
C ASP A 416 22.16 -3.20 -7.59
N PHE A 417 22.35 -4.50 -7.82
CA PHE A 417 23.59 -5.05 -8.38
C PHE A 417 23.67 -4.90 -9.91
N ASP A 418 22.54 -4.96 -10.60
CA ASP A 418 22.50 -4.85 -12.06
C ASP A 418 22.69 -3.40 -12.50
N GLU A 419 21.97 -2.49 -11.90
CA GLU A 419 21.92 -1.07 -12.30
C GLU A 419 22.87 -0.18 -11.47
N ARG A 420 23.44 -0.73 -10.40
CA ARG A 420 24.38 -0.05 -9.47
C ARG A 420 23.79 1.22 -8.84
N GLY A 421 22.46 1.25 -8.69
CA GLY A 421 21.75 2.29 -7.95
C GLY A 421 21.60 1.91 -6.47
N HIS A 422 21.36 2.91 -5.61
CA HIS A 422 21.11 2.65 -4.20
C HIS A 422 20.12 3.65 -3.60
N PHE A 423 19.52 3.23 -2.51
CA PHE A 423 18.66 4.02 -1.65
C PHE A 423 19.11 3.93 -0.21
N GLU A 424 19.19 5.05 0.46
CA GLU A 424 19.59 5.16 1.86
C GLU A 424 18.53 5.92 2.65
N THR A 425 18.28 5.49 3.87
CA THR A 425 17.42 6.20 4.80
C THR A 425 17.96 6.14 6.21
N ALA A 426 17.81 7.21 6.97
CA ALA A 426 18.12 7.25 8.39
C ALA A 426 17.20 8.21 9.12
N GLY A 427 16.76 7.84 10.32
CA GLY A 427 15.84 8.68 11.08
C GLY A 427 15.52 8.14 12.46
N PHE A 428 14.57 8.81 13.11
CA PHE A 428 14.11 8.44 14.43
C PHE A 428 12.62 8.71 14.61
N GLU A 429 12.06 8.01 15.58
CA GLU A 429 10.72 8.21 16.13
C GLU A 429 10.85 8.54 17.61
N TYR A 430 10.20 9.61 18.07
CA TYR A 430 10.20 10.03 19.45
C TYR A 430 8.78 10.21 19.96
N LYS A 431 8.40 9.43 20.97
CA LYS A 431 7.12 9.51 21.67
C LYS A 431 7.17 10.70 22.64
N MET A 432 6.57 11.81 22.26
CA MET A 432 6.56 13.07 23.03
C MET A 432 5.59 13.00 24.21
N ALA A 433 4.45 12.35 24.03
CA ALA A 433 3.41 12.13 25.03
C ALA A 433 2.58 10.88 24.68
N PRO A 434 1.69 10.39 25.56
CA PRO A 434 0.74 9.36 25.20
C PRO A 434 -0.04 9.75 23.94
N GLY A 435 -0.01 8.89 22.92
CA GLY A 435 -0.65 9.14 21.62
C GLY A 435 0.10 10.09 20.67
N LEU A 436 1.08 10.88 21.13
CA LEU A 436 1.79 11.87 20.31
C LEU A 436 3.20 11.40 19.96
N ILE A 437 3.47 11.22 18.66
CA ILE A 437 4.76 10.76 18.14
C ILE A 437 5.29 11.76 17.11
N PHE A 438 6.54 12.15 17.27
CA PHE A 438 7.30 12.89 16.27
C PHE A 438 8.23 11.93 15.52
N LYS A 439 8.25 12.04 14.20
CA LYS A 439 9.13 11.26 13.32
C LYS A 439 9.94 12.19 12.43
N MET A 440 11.20 11.84 12.21
CA MET A 440 12.06 12.54 11.26
C MET A 440 12.99 11.53 10.60
N HIS A 441 13.10 11.57 9.28
CA HIS A 441 14.05 10.77 8.54
C HIS A 441 14.49 11.48 7.26
N THR A 442 15.67 11.11 6.80
CA THR A 442 16.22 11.52 5.51
C THR A 442 16.20 10.35 4.55
N GLU A 443 16.04 10.64 3.28
CA GLU A 443 16.04 9.67 2.19
C GLU A 443 16.94 10.19 1.07
N PHE A 444 17.88 9.34 0.63
CA PHE A 444 18.83 9.62 -0.43
C PHE A 444 18.74 8.53 -1.50
N ILE A 445 18.69 8.97 -2.76
CA ILE A 445 18.54 8.08 -3.91
C ILE A 445 19.66 8.38 -4.88
N ASN A 446 20.38 7.38 -5.31
CA ASN A 446 21.49 7.55 -6.26
C ASN A 446 21.48 6.45 -7.32
N GLY A 447 21.95 6.79 -8.50
CA GLY A 447 22.04 5.90 -9.65
C GLY A 447 22.22 6.67 -10.96
N LYS A 448 22.44 5.96 -12.05
CA LYS A 448 22.43 6.53 -13.39
C LYS A 448 21.01 6.93 -13.78
N LYS A 449 20.84 7.96 -14.62
CA LYS A 449 19.51 8.51 -15.01
C LYS A 449 18.52 7.49 -15.56
N ASP A 450 19.03 6.50 -16.26
CA ASP A 450 18.30 5.45 -16.96
C ASP A 450 18.07 4.19 -16.11
N THR A 451 18.30 4.28 -14.79
CA THR A 451 18.13 3.15 -13.86
C THR A 451 16.94 3.35 -12.94
N HIS A 452 16.48 2.27 -12.32
CA HIS A 452 15.33 2.29 -11.42
C HIS A 452 15.46 3.33 -10.29
N TYR A 453 16.62 3.40 -9.62
CA TYR A 453 16.86 4.43 -8.61
C TYR A 453 17.23 5.78 -9.24
N GLY A 454 18.06 5.78 -10.26
CA GLY A 454 18.62 7.02 -10.83
C GLY A 454 17.62 7.97 -11.46
N GLN A 455 16.46 7.46 -11.93
CA GLN A 455 15.35 8.29 -12.40
C GLN A 455 14.77 9.20 -11.29
N PHE A 456 14.96 8.83 -10.00
CA PHE A 456 14.48 9.55 -8.83
C PHE A 456 15.58 10.26 -8.05
N ARG A 457 16.82 10.30 -8.53
CA ARG A 457 17.98 10.85 -7.84
C ARG A 457 17.87 12.32 -7.43
N GLU A 458 16.94 13.08 -8.04
CA GLU A 458 16.65 14.47 -7.69
C GLU A 458 15.57 14.59 -6.59
N ASN A 459 15.16 13.46 -5.99
CA ASN A 459 14.10 13.40 -4.98
C ASN A 459 14.63 13.12 -3.57
N ASP A 460 15.91 13.38 -3.32
CA ASP A 460 16.48 13.40 -1.99
C ASP A 460 15.70 14.32 -1.07
N ARG A 461 15.32 13.84 0.12
CA ARG A 461 14.42 14.63 0.97
C ARG A 461 14.59 14.38 2.47
N LEU A 462 14.19 15.38 3.24
CA LEU A 462 13.89 15.29 4.66
C LEU A 462 12.38 15.11 4.83
N VAL A 463 11.97 14.10 5.57
CA VAL A 463 10.57 13.86 5.93
C VAL A 463 10.42 14.08 7.43
N THR A 464 9.48 14.92 7.82
CA THR A 464 9.06 15.09 9.20
C THR A 464 7.57 14.79 9.33
N ALA A 465 7.17 14.14 10.41
CA ALA A 465 5.76 13.85 10.67
C ALA A 465 5.43 14.00 12.15
N LEU A 466 4.25 14.51 12.43
CA LEU A 466 3.63 14.53 13.74
C LEU A 466 2.38 13.66 13.68
N GLU A 467 2.35 12.60 14.49
CA GLU A 467 1.23 11.67 14.59
C GLU A 467 0.56 11.79 15.95
N TYR A 468 -0.77 11.89 15.96
CA TYR A 468 -1.56 11.89 17.18
C TYR A 468 -2.66 10.84 17.08
N SER A 469 -2.70 9.90 18.05
CA SER A 469 -3.71 8.84 18.15
C SER A 469 -4.59 9.10 19.38
N PHE A 470 -5.92 8.98 19.25
CA PHE A 470 -6.90 9.24 20.30
C PHE A 470 -8.15 8.36 20.14
#